data_aaf0363c8a67671dad9a23cf38f10611
#
_entry.id   aaf0363c8a67671dad9a23cf38f10611
#
_cell.length_a   1.000
_cell.length_b   1.000
_cell.length_c   1.000
_cell.angle_alpha   90.00
_cell.angle_beta   90.00
_cell.angle_gamma   90.00
#
_symmetry.space_group_name_H-M   'P 1'
#
loop_
_entity.id
_entity.type
_entity.pdbx_description
1 polymer ?
#
loop_
_entity_poly.entity_id
_entity_poly.type
_entity_poly.pdbx_seq_one_letter_code
_entity_poly.pdbx_strand_id
1 'polypeptide(L)'
;MRFFRRFRPSPAMVIGCLALSLTLAGTGIAASQALPRNSVTSIQVKDHTLLARDFKAGQIPRGPAGPAGPAGPAGPAGPPGSSGSANVKWALVRGDGGIAAQSGGISLAAHPSTGTYILSWGSAAAGHPIISSGGYAGDAGDQRGETTAGPCGGGAEGRTCTGFDVNTNVFVQTRSNTGVPSDHSFYVVSFG
;
A
#
# COMPACT_ATOMS: atom_id res chain seq x y z
N MET A 1 -117.70 -24.83 -9.40
CA MET A 1 -117.14 -25.78 -8.44
C MET A 1 -115.83 -26.32 -8.98
N ARG A 2 -114.67 -25.97 -8.39
CA ARG A 2 -113.31 -26.37 -8.85
C ARG A 2 -112.93 -27.63 -8.09
N PHE A 3 -112.77 -28.72 -8.79
CA PHE A 3 -112.23 -29.97 -8.26
C PHE A 3 -110.75 -29.87 -7.96
N PHE A 4 -110.38 -29.73 -6.70
CA PHE A 4 -108.99 -29.93 -6.29
C PHE A 4 -108.69 -31.40 -6.26
N ARG A 5 -108.15 -31.95 -7.32
CA ARG A 5 -107.66 -33.35 -7.32
C ARG A 5 -106.46 -33.40 -6.38
N ARG A 6 -106.62 -34.00 -5.22
CA ARG A 6 -105.56 -34.27 -4.25
C ARG A 6 -104.52 -35.18 -4.93
N PHE A 7 -103.43 -34.54 -5.34
CA PHE A 7 -102.29 -35.27 -5.83
C PHE A 7 -101.65 -36.03 -4.66
N ARG A 8 -101.75 -37.38 -4.70
CA ARG A 8 -101.09 -38.27 -3.76
C ARG A 8 -99.77 -38.70 -4.45
N PRO A 9 -98.64 -38.24 -4.01
CA PRO A 9 -97.34 -38.64 -4.65
C PRO A 9 -97.18 -40.15 -4.40
N SER A 10 -96.75 -40.86 -5.43
CA SER A 10 -96.40 -42.28 -5.29
C SER A 10 -95.12 -42.43 -4.48
N PRO A 11 -94.98 -43.56 -3.75
CA PRO A 11 -93.73 -43.79 -2.98
C PRO A 11 -92.50 -43.69 -3.81
N ALA A 12 -92.54 -44.09 -5.07
CA ALA A 12 -91.40 -43.98 -6.00
C ALA A 12 -91.06 -42.53 -6.34
N MET A 13 -92.08 -41.65 -6.42
CA MET A 13 -91.88 -40.23 -6.69
C MET A 13 -91.23 -39.52 -5.48
N VAL A 14 -91.62 -39.91 -4.26
CA VAL A 14 -91.00 -39.36 -3.04
C VAL A 14 -89.52 -39.79 -2.91
N ILE A 15 -89.23 -41.05 -3.19
CA ILE A 15 -87.84 -41.57 -3.16
C ILE A 15 -87.01 -40.93 -4.26
N GLY A 16 -87.61 -40.77 -5.45
CA GLY A 16 -86.89 -40.08 -6.55
C GLY A 16 -86.56 -38.63 -6.26
N CYS A 17 -87.48 -37.87 -5.65
CA CYS A 17 -87.24 -36.50 -5.23
C CYS A 17 -86.22 -36.38 -4.09
N LEU A 18 -86.24 -37.31 -3.15
CA LEU A 18 -85.24 -37.36 -2.07
C LEU A 18 -83.90 -37.74 -2.60
N ALA A 19 -83.77 -38.69 -3.50
CA ALA A 19 -82.46 -39.00 -4.13
C ALA A 19 -81.94 -37.82 -4.94
N LEU A 20 -82.77 -37.13 -5.69
CA LEU A 20 -82.39 -35.97 -6.48
C LEU A 20 -81.99 -34.81 -5.57
N SER A 21 -82.67 -34.59 -4.47
CA SER A 21 -82.28 -33.51 -3.53
C SER A 21 -80.97 -33.80 -2.80
N LEU A 22 -80.71 -35.10 -2.45
CA LEU A 22 -79.37 -35.45 -1.87
C LEU A 22 -78.25 -35.31 -2.86
N THR A 23 -78.41 -35.64 -4.12
CA THR A 23 -77.37 -35.49 -5.14
C THR A 23 -77.12 -34.04 -5.46
N LEU A 24 -78.14 -33.18 -5.54
CA LEU A 24 -77.95 -31.75 -5.75
C LEU A 24 -77.35 -31.06 -4.52
N ALA A 25 -77.65 -31.47 -3.31
CA ALA A 25 -77.09 -30.95 -2.09
C ALA A 25 -75.59 -31.29 -1.97
N GLY A 26 -75.19 -32.48 -2.41
CA GLY A 26 -73.84 -32.96 -2.38
C GLY A 26 -72.91 -32.23 -3.35
N THR A 27 -73.39 -31.82 -4.52
CA THR A 27 -72.60 -31.13 -5.53
C THR A 27 -72.44 -29.64 -5.26
N GLY A 28 -73.35 -29.00 -4.51
CA GLY A 28 -73.32 -27.57 -4.21
C GLY A 28 -72.33 -27.21 -3.13
N ILE A 29 -71.95 -28.13 -2.26
CA ILE A 29 -70.99 -27.83 -1.16
C ILE A 29 -69.52 -27.84 -1.61
N ALA A 30 -69.21 -28.60 -2.66
CA ALA A 30 -67.84 -28.69 -3.15
C ALA A 30 -67.32 -27.40 -3.88
N ALA A 31 -68.25 -26.56 -4.34
CA ALA A 31 -67.89 -25.37 -5.18
C ALA A 31 -67.67 -24.06 -4.39
N SER A 32 -68.00 -24.01 -3.10
CA SER A 32 -67.97 -22.76 -2.32
C SER A 32 -67.02 -22.76 -1.12
N GLN A 33 -66.31 -23.85 -0.90
CA GLN A 33 -65.27 -23.81 0.15
C GLN A 33 -64.01 -23.16 -0.43
N ALA A 34 -63.84 -21.87 -0.12
CA ALA A 34 -62.55 -21.24 -0.27
C ALA A 34 -61.52 -22.11 0.47
N LEU A 35 -60.53 -22.59 -0.23
CA LEU A 35 -59.44 -23.37 0.38
C LEU A 35 -58.91 -22.65 1.61
N PRO A 36 -58.83 -23.31 2.77
CA PRO A 36 -58.26 -22.70 3.97
C PRO A 36 -56.88 -22.15 3.66
N ARG A 37 -56.52 -21.11 4.35
CA ARG A 37 -55.12 -20.58 4.22
C ARG A 37 -54.14 -21.70 4.57
N ASN A 38 -53.06 -21.81 3.78
CA ASN A 38 -52.03 -22.85 3.94
C ASN A 38 -52.49 -24.30 3.68
N SER A 39 -53.60 -24.50 2.96
CA SER A 39 -54.10 -25.84 2.60
C SER A 39 -53.37 -26.44 1.41
N VAL A 40 -52.67 -25.66 0.60
CA VAL A 40 -51.86 -26.15 -0.53
C VAL A 40 -50.41 -26.28 -0.09
N THR A 41 -49.91 -27.49 -0.07
CA THR A 41 -48.51 -27.81 0.25
C THR A 41 -47.75 -28.21 -1.02
N SER A 42 -46.44 -28.35 -0.94
CA SER A 42 -45.62 -28.75 -2.08
C SER A 42 -46.04 -30.10 -2.70
N ILE A 43 -46.67 -30.98 -1.90
CA ILE A 43 -47.11 -32.29 -2.37
C ILE A 43 -48.28 -32.19 -3.38
N GLN A 44 -49.10 -31.12 -3.29
CA GLN A 44 -50.21 -30.89 -4.21
C GLN A 44 -49.80 -30.14 -5.48
N VAL A 45 -48.59 -29.63 -5.51
CA VAL A 45 -48.05 -28.91 -6.67
C VAL A 45 -47.03 -29.80 -7.38
N LYS A 46 -47.32 -30.17 -8.62
CA LYS A 46 -46.36 -30.96 -9.42
C LYS A 46 -45.08 -30.18 -9.65
N ASP A 47 -43.96 -30.86 -9.44
CA ASP A 47 -42.64 -30.25 -9.64
C ASP A 47 -42.51 -29.65 -11.04
N HIS A 48 -41.88 -28.50 -11.10
CA HIS A 48 -41.60 -27.73 -12.32
C HIS A 48 -42.83 -27.23 -13.09
N THR A 49 -44.00 -27.21 -12.49
CA THR A 49 -45.25 -26.73 -13.16
C THR A 49 -45.52 -25.24 -12.90
N LEU A 50 -44.99 -24.67 -11.82
CA LEU A 50 -45.17 -23.25 -11.55
C LEU A 50 -44.16 -22.42 -12.36
N LEU A 51 -44.64 -21.46 -13.08
CA LEU A 51 -43.89 -20.55 -13.93
C LEU A 51 -43.89 -19.14 -13.28
N ALA A 52 -42.93 -18.29 -13.66
CA ALA A 52 -42.84 -16.93 -13.15
C ALA A 52 -44.14 -16.11 -13.33
N ARG A 53 -44.94 -16.40 -14.36
CA ARG A 53 -46.25 -15.78 -14.63
C ARG A 53 -47.35 -16.17 -13.63
N ASP A 54 -47.15 -17.27 -12.91
CA ASP A 54 -48.10 -17.75 -11.93
C ASP A 54 -48.00 -17.02 -10.58
N PHE A 55 -46.93 -16.19 -10.46
CA PHE A 55 -46.68 -15.35 -9.30
C PHE A 55 -47.01 -13.89 -9.60
N LYS A 56 -47.51 -13.18 -8.61
CA LYS A 56 -47.68 -11.73 -8.73
C LYS A 56 -46.34 -11.07 -8.91
N ALA A 57 -46.27 -10.08 -9.78
CA ALA A 57 -45.05 -9.32 -10.03
C ALA A 57 -44.42 -8.83 -8.72
N GLY A 58 -43.14 -9.11 -8.55
CA GLY A 58 -42.36 -8.76 -7.36
C GLY A 58 -42.42 -9.73 -6.19
N GLN A 59 -43.20 -10.83 -6.29
CA GLN A 59 -43.26 -11.83 -5.21
C GLN A 59 -42.25 -12.96 -5.31
N ILE A 60 -41.59 -13.10 -6.46
CA ILE A 60 -40.45 -14.02 -6.58
C ILE A 60 -39.22 -13.31 -6.09
N PRO A 61 -38.57 -13.76 -5.00
CA PRO A 61 -37.29 -13.17 -4.58
C PRO A 61 -36.26 -13.27 -5.70
N ARG A 62 -35.51 -12.19 -5.94
CA ARG A 62 -34.31 -12.28 -6.79
C ARG A 62 -33.33 -13.24 -6.12
N GLY A 63 -32.75 -14.11 -6.90
CA GLY A 63 -31.63 -14.93 -6.43
C GLY A 63 -30.51 -14.04 -5.86
N PRO A 64 -29.68 -14.59 -4.99
CA PRO A 64 -28.50 -13.88 -4.48
C PRO A 64 -27.66 -13.36 -5.64
N ALA A 65 -27.05 -12.19 -5.46
CA ALA A 65 -26.08 -11.68 -6.43
C ALA A 65 -24.95 -12.73 -6.60
N GLY A 66 -24.53 -12.94 -7.82
CA GLY A 66 -23.37 -13.80 -8.09
C GLY A 66 -22.13 -13.31 -7.34
N PRO A 67 -21.16 -14.18 -7.08
CA PRO A 67 -19.90 -13.80 -6.47
C PRO A 67 -19.24 -12.69 -7.28
N ALA A 68 -18.58 -11.76 -6.58
CA ALA A 68 -17.77 -10.75 -7.24
C ALA A 68 -16.73 -11.44 -8.16
N GLY A 69 -16.50 -10.89 -9.32
CA GLY A 69 -15.43 -11.35 -10.21
C GLY A 69 -14.06 -11.30 -9.50
N PRO A 70 -13.10 -12.11 -9.94
CA PRO A 70 -11.74 -12.07 -9.41
C PRO A 70 -11.16 -10.67 -9.56
N ALA A 71 -10.34 -10.25 -8.59
CA ALA A 71 -9.59 -9.01 -8.70
C ALA A 71 -8.76 -9.01 -9.98
N GLY A 72 -8.69 -7.89 -10.67
CA GLY A 72 -7.81 -7.73 -11.83
C GLY A 72 -6.34 -8.01 -11.45
N PRO A 73 -5.51 -8.39 -12.42
CA PRO A 73 -4.08 -8.57 -12.17
C PRO A 73 -3.47 -7.26 -11.63
N ALA A 74 -2.50 -7.40 -10.73
CA ALA A 74 -1.73 -6.26 -10.25
C ALA A 74 -1.11 -5.52 -11.45
N GLY A 75 -1.13 -4.19 -11.42
CA GLY A 75 -0.44 -3.40 -12.43
C GLY A 75 1.06 -3.74 -12.49
N PRO A 76 1.72 -3.49 -13.61
CA PRO A 76 3.16 -3.69 -13.72
C PRO A 76 3.90 -2.86 -12.66
N ALA A 77 5.00 -3.39 -12.16
CA ALA A 77 5.87 -2.64 -11.26
C ALA A 77 6.31 -1.33 -11.95
N GLY A 78 6.36 -0.24 -11.19
CA GLY A 78 6.89 1.02 -11.69
C GLY A 78 8.33 0.85 -12.19
N PRO A 79 8.79 1.70 -13.10
CA PRO A 79 10.18 1.66 -13.53
C PRO A 79 11.11 1.83 -12.32
N PRO A 80 12.28 1.20 -12.32
CA PRO A 80 13.30 1.48 -11.32
C PRO A 80 13.55 2.99 -11.25
N GLY A 81 13.72 3.51 -10.04
CA GLY A 81 14.17 4.89 -9.88
C GLY A 81 15.47 5.11 -10.67
N SER A 82 15.63 6.30 -11.25
CA SER A 82 16.88 6.66 -11.89
C SER A 82 18.03 6.47 -10.88
N SER A 83 19.09 5.80 -11.29
CA SER A 83 20.32 5.74 -10.51
C SER A 83 20.78 7.17 -10.27
N GLY A 84 20.68 7.63 -9.04
CA GLY A 84 21.29 8.91 -8.67
C GLY A 84 22.80 8.77 -8.92
N SER A 85 23.32 9.47 -9.91
CA SER A 85 24.75 9.68 -10.01
C SER A 85 25.14 10.62 -8.88
N ALA A 86 25.34 10.09 -7.68
CA ALA A 86 25.97 10.84 -6.62
C ALA A 86 27.39 11.15 -7.09
N ASN A 87 27.67 12.42 -7.36
CA ASN A 87 29.03 12.88 -7.60
C ASN A 87 29.80 12.80 -6.26
N VAL A 88 30.28 11.61 -5.95
CA VAL A 88 31.07 11.39 -4.74
C VAL A 88 32.50 11.78 -5.02
N LYS A 89 33.00 12.80 -4.31
CA LYS A 89 34.37 13.19 -4.35
C LYS A 89 35.07 12.81 -3.04
N TRP A 90 36.21 12.13 -3.11
CA TRP A 90 36.85 11.61 -1.92
C TRP A 90 38.38 11.61 -2.05
N ALA A 91 39.06 11.67 -0.92
CA ALA A 91 40.49 11.45 -0.81
C ALA A 91 40.84 10.68 0.47
N LEU A 92 41.90 9.87 0.39
CA LEU A 92 42.66 9.33 1.51
C LEU A 92 43.94 10.12 1.60
N VAL A 93 44.12 10.80 2.71
CA VAL A 93 45.25 11.70 2.97
C VAL A 93 46.12 11.10 4.07
N ARG A 94 47.43 11.10 3.89
CA ARG A 94 48.40 10.69 4.90
C ARG A 94 48.57 11.76 5.98
N GLY A 95 49.15 11.40 7.12
CA GLY A 95 49.48 12.31 8.18
C GLY A 95 50.45 13.45 7.77
N ASP A 96 51.30 13.24 6.80
CA ASP A 96 52.17 14.25 6.21
C ASP A 96 51.48 15.18 5.19
N GLY A 97 50.17 14.94 4.91
CA GLY A 97 49.38 15.64 3.91
C GLY A 97 49.47 15.07 2.50
N GLY A 98 50.26 14.02 2.28
CA GLY A 98 50.34 13.36 0.99
C GLY A 98 49.03 12.65 0.63
N ILE A 99 48.58 12.78 -0.62
CA ILE A 99 47.37 12.10 -1.10
C ILE A 99 47.71 10.66 -1.46
N ALA A 100 47.18 9.70 -0.69
CA ALA A 100 47.40 8.28 -0.93
C ALA A 100 46.50 7.71 -2.04
N ALA A 101 45.23 8.15 -2.06
CA ALA A 101 44.25 7.78 -3.09
C ALA A 101 43.17 8.86 -3.17
N GLN A 102 42.53 9.01 -4.32
CA GLN A 102 41.46 10.00 -4.52
C GLN A 102 40.60 9.71 -5.73
N SER A 103 39.43 10.32 -5.79
CA SER A 103 38.54 10.29 -6.95
C SER A 103 38.99 11.20 -8.11
N GLY A 104 39.89 12.13 -7.86
CA GLY A 104 40.49 13.04 -8.85
C GLY A 104 40.43 14.51 -8.44
N GLY A 105 41.49 15.28 -8.83
CA GLY A 105 41.53 16.71 -8.70
C GLY A 105 41.58 17.25 -7.25
N ILE A 106 42.09 16.47 -6.31
CA ILE A 106 42.31 16.89 -4.91
C ILE A 106 43.80 16.97 -4.64
N SER A 107 44.24 18.03 -3.97
CA SER A 107 45.63 18.20 -3.57
C SER A 107 45.73 18.88 -2.20
N LEU A 108 46.83 18.70 -1.52
CA LEU A 108 47.12 19.46 -0.34
C LEU A 108 47.43 20.94 -0.74
N ALA A 109 46.64 21.86 -0.22
CA ALA A 109 46.87 23.29 -0.41
C ALA A 109 47.79 23.87 0.69
N ALA A 110 47.61 23.40 1.94
CA ALA A 110 48.44 23.75 3.06
C ALA A 110 48.33 22.78 4.23
N HIS A 111 49.41 22.68 5.02
CA HIS A 111 49.46 21.99 6.32
C HIS A 111 50.00 22.97 7.35
N PRO A 112 49.14 23.91 7.84
CA PRO A 112 49.63 25.06 8.61
C PRO A 112 50.10 24.71 10.03
N SER A 113 49.61 23.58 10.59
CA SER A 113 50.01 23.11 11.92
C SER A 113 49.66 21.64 12.07
N THR A 114 50.26 20.98 13.07
CA THR A 114 49.94 19.58 13.44
C THR A 114 48.43 19.36 13.51
N GLY A 115 47.97 18.35 12.85
CA GLY A 115 46.53 17.98 12.79
C GLY A 115 45.66 18.95 12.01
N THR A 116 46.23 19.86 11.18
CA THR A 116 45.43 20.82 10.43
C THR A 116 45.79 20.78 8.95
N TYR A 117 44.85 20.47 8.10
CA TYR A 117 45.06 20.35 6.66
C TYR A 117 44.06 21.22 5.91
N ILE A 118 44.54 21.83 4.84
CA ILE A 118 43.70 22.53 3.87
C ILE A 118 43.91 21.85 2.53
N LEU A 119 42.83 21.31 2.01
CA LEU A 119 42.80 20.58 0.74
C LEU A 119 42.21 21.47 -0.34
N SER A 120 42.84 21.53 -1.49
CA SER A 120 42.22 22.05 -2.71
C SER A 120 41.24 20.99 -3.20
N TRP A 121 39.95 21.32 -3.14
CA TRP A 121 38.84 20.41 -3.43
C TRP A 121 38.16 20.67 -4.78
N GLY A 122 38.41 21.86 -5.32
CA GLY A 122 37.73 22.34 -6.52
C GLY A 122 36.34 22.88 -6.24
N SER A 123 35.53 23.05 -7.26
CA SER A 123 34.24 23.73 -7.18
C SER A 123 33.14 23.02 -6.34
N ALA A 124 33.44 21.89 -5.77
CA ALA A 124 32.45 21.09 -5.03
C ALA A 124 32.59 21.17 -3.49
N ALA A 125 33.31 22.17 -2.96
CA ALA A 125 33.53 22.27 -1.52
C ALA A 125 32.38 22.96 -0.78
N ALA A 126 31.85 24.05 -1.32
CA ALA A 126 30.77 24.80 -0.67
C ALA A 126 29.38 24.21 -0.99
N GLY A 127 28.50 24.26 0.01
CA GLY A 127 27.11 23.83 -0.14
C GLY A 127 26.90 22.31 -0.17
N HIS A 128 27.96 21.50 -0.05
CA HIS A 128 27.86 20.04 -0.04
C HIS A 128 28.22 19.47 1.34
N PRO A 129 27.58 18.39 1.79
CA PRO A 129 27.99 17.70 3.00
C PRO A 129 29.42 17.17 2.86
N ILE A 130 30.26 17.47 3.82
CA ILE A 130 31.64 16.95 3.91
C ILE A 130 31.72 16.07 5.16
N ILE A 131 32.18 14.86 4.97
CA ILE A 131 32.36 13.89 6.04
C ILE A 131 33.82 13.48 6.08
N SER A 132 34.37 13.33 7.27
CA SER A 132 35.70 12.78 7.46
C SER A 132 35.73 11.66 8.47
N SER A 133 36.65 10.75 8.32
CA SER A 133 36.92 9.67 9.28
C SER A 133 38.42 9.36 9.31
N GLY A 134 38.88 8.74 10.39
CA GLY A 134 40.22 8.18 10.40
C GLY A 134 40.42 7.20 9.25
N GLY A 135 41.59 7.17 8.66
CA GLY A 135 41.98 6.29 7.55
C GLY A 135 43.34 5.66 7.79
N TYR A 136 43.66 4.62 7.05
CA TYR A 136 44.99 4.02 7.06
C TYR A 136 45.59 4.11 5.65
N ALA A 137 46.65 4.89 5.53
CA ALA A 137 47.34 5.14 4.28
C ALA A 137 48.76 4.51 4.23
N GLY A 138 49.06 3.60 5.16
CA GLY A 138 50.35 2.93 5.26
C GLY A 138 51.42 3.72 6.04
N ASP A 139 51.02 4.80 6.67
CA ASP A 139 51.89 5.60 7.54
C ASP A 139 51.93 5.02 8.97
N ALA A 140 53.03 5.23 9.68
CA ALA A 140 53.32 4.65 11.00
C ALA A 140 52.64 5.39 12.18
N GLY A 141 51.63 6.19 11.96
CA GLY A 141 50.98 6.96 13.01
C GLY A 141 49.88 6.18 13.77
N ASP A 142 49.55 6.67 14.96
CA ASP A 142 48.35 6.21 15.69
C ASP A 142 47.11 6.72 14.97
N GLN A 143 46.38 5.80 14.33
CA GLN A 143 45.17 6.12 13.53
C GLN A 143 43.92 6.32 14.40
N ARG A 144 44.05 6.22 15.74
CA ARG A 144 42.94 6.44 16.67
C ARG A 144 42.83 7.92 16.99
N GLY A 145 41.66 8.46 16.79
CA GLY A 145 41.38 9.85 17.10
C GLY A 145 40.16 10.40 16.41
N GLU A 146 39.97 11.67 16.57
CA GLU A 146 38.86 12.39 15.94
C GLU A 146 39.32 13.05 14.65
N THR A 147 38.40 13.07 13.68
CA THR A 147 38.62 13.82 12.45
C THR A 147 37.39 14.70 12.17
N THR A 148 37.63 15.97 11.92
CA THR A 148 36.56 16.93 11.59
C THR A 148 36.89 17.57 10.25
N ALA A 149 35.92 17.67 9.36
CA ALA A 149 36.10 18.34 8.07
C ALA A 149 34.92 19.28 7.78
N GLY A 150 35.19 20.27 6.94
CA GLY A 150 34.18 21.21 6.49
C GLY A 150 34.76 22.14 5.42
N PRO A 151 33.94 22.94 4.74
CA PRO A 151 34.41 23.93 3.80
C PRO A 151 35.26 25.01 4.51
N CYS A 152 36.22 25.58 3.81
CA CYS A 152 36.95 26.75 4.27
C CYS A 152 36.06 27.98 4.18
N GLY A 153 35.22 28.20 5.18
CA GLY A 153 34.31 29.34 5.26
C GLY A 153 34.31 29.96 6.64
N GLY A 154 33.88 31.19 6.75
CA GLY A 154 33.68 31.85 8.04
C GLY A 154 32.23 31.68 8.50
N GLY A 155 31.99 31.77 9.82
CA GLY A 155 30.64 31.77 10.40
C GLY A 155 29.98 30.40 10.46
N ALA A 156 28.71 30.29 10.10
CA ALA A 156 27.88 29.09 10.27
C ALA A 156 28.23 27.95 9.28
N GLU A 157 28.97 28.25 8.19
CA GLU A 157 29.18 27.28 7.10
C GLU A 157 30.55 26.59 7.12
N GLY A 158 31.43 26.94 8.02
CA GLY A 158 32.73 26.31 8.09
C GLY A 158 33.76 27.11 8.92
N ARG A 159 34.99 26.58 8.94
CA ARG A 159 36.09 27.24 9.64
C ARG A 159 36.77 28.27 8.73
N THR A 160 37.12 29.45 9.28
CA THR A 160 37.89 30.44 8.55
C THR A 160 39.26 29.88 8.20
N CYS A 161 39.59 29.83 6.92
CA CYS A 161 40.91 29.49 6.41
C CYS A 161 41.49 30.75 5.76
N THR A 162 42.36 31.43 6.47
CA THR A 162 42.93 32.70 5.96
C THR A 162 43.67 32.45 4.64
N GLY A 163 43.28 33.18 3.61
CA GLY A 163 43.93 33.12 2.28
C GLY A 163 43.40 31.96 1.38
N PHE A 164 42.38 31.19 1.78
CA PHE A 164 41.81 30.11 0.99
C PHE A 164 40.35 30.36 0.67
N ASP A 165 39.94 29.94 -0.51
CA ASP A 165 38.59 30.15 -1.01
C ASP A 165 37.59 29.08 -0.42
N VAL A 166 36.47 29.55 0.14
CA VAL A 166 35.41 28.74 0.69
C VAL A 166 34.80 27.76 -0.33
N ASN A 167 34.74 28.14 -1.59
CA ASN A 167 34.12 27.33 -2.61
C ASN A 167 34.99 26.17 -3.10
N THR A 168 36.30 26.28 -2.92
CA THR A 168 37.27 25.36 -3.52
C THR A 168 38.16 24.64 -2.52
N ASN A 169 38.13 25.03 -1.25
CA ASN A 169 38.99 24.46 -0.23
C ASN A 169 38.19 23.81 0.91
N VAL A 170 38.72 22.69 1.39
CA VAL A 170 38.20 21.93 2.52
C VAL A 170 39.20 21.97 3.66
N PHE A 171 38.75 22.35 4.84
CA PHE A 171 39.48 22.28 6.08
C PHE A 171 39.29 20.90 6.72
N VAL A 172 40.37 20.27 7.17
CA VAL A 172 40.35 19.04 7.96
C VAL A 172 41.20 19.23 9.21
N GLN A 173 40.68 18.80 10.33
CA GLN A 173 41.40 18.73 11.59
C GLN A 173 41.42 17.29 12.11
N THR A 174 42.62 16.83 12.46
CA THR A 174 42.81 15.50 13.06
C THR A 174 43.34 15.65 14.49
N ARG A 175 42.90 14.80 15.38
CA ARG A 175 43.26 14.81 16.80
C ARG A 175 43.55 13.39 17.27
N SER A 176 44.42 13.24 18.24
CA SER A 176 44.63 11.96 18.94
C SER A 176 43.40 11.55 19.72
N ASN A 177 43.41 10.33 20.25
CA ASN A 177 42.40 9.81 21.16
C ASN A 177 42.28 10.60 22.48
N THR A 178 43.21 11.50 22.78
CA THR A 178 43.15 12.39 23.94
C THR A 178 42.73 13.81 23.57
N GLY A 179 42.31 14.05 22.31
CA GLY A 179 41.82 15.34 21.83
C GLY A 179 42.91 16.33 21.46
N VAL A 180 44.19 15.96 21.51
CA VAL A 180 45.33 16.83 21.13
C VAL A 180 45.49 16.80 19.60
N PRO A 181 45.76 17.94 18.93
CA PRO A 181 46.09 17.94 17.51
C PRO A 181 47.20 16.95 17.18
N SER A 182 46.97 16.08 16.21
CA SER A 182 47.87 14.99 15.86
C SER A 182 47.78 14.70 14.37
N ASP A 183 48.90 14.55 13.72
CA ASP A 183 48.96 14.16 12.32
C ASP A 183 48.73 12.68 12.18
N HIS A 184 47.62 12.32 11.54
CA HIS A 184 47.31 10.94 11.18
C HIS A 184 46.51 10.88 9.88
N SER A 185 46.50 9.73 9.23
CA SER A 185 45.77 9.54 7.98
C SER A 185 44.24 9.61 8.18
N PHE A 186 43.57 10.15 7.18
CA PHE A 186 42.13 10.33 7.21
C PHE A 186 41.51 10.20 5.82
N TYR A 187 40.25 9.80 5.80
CA TYR A 187 39.36 9.93 4.65
C TYR A 187 38.57 11.23 4.74
N VAL A 188 38.35 11.84 3.60
CA VAL A 188 37.41 12.95 3.45
C VAL A 188 36.55 12.68 2.20
N VAL A 189 35.24 12.93 2.32
CA VAL A 189 34.25 12.63 1.27
C VAL A 189 33.26 13.77 1.19
N SER A 190 32.90 14.19 -0.01
CA SER A 190 31.78 15.08 -0.26
C SER A 190 30.78 14.41 -1.21
N PHE A 191 29.53 14.80 -1.05
CA PHE A 191 28.41 14.33 -1.86
C PHE A 191 27.79 15.54 -2.56
N GLY A 192 27.75 15.50 -3.90
CA GLY A 192 27.22 16.58 -4.73
C GLY A 192 26.32 16.10 -5.85
#